data_3644b998566ed78b256c1a3aa84bbcf0
#
_entry.id   3644b998566ed78b256c1a3aa84bbcf0
#
_cell.length_a   1.000
_cell.length_b   1.000
_cell.length_c   1.000
_cell.angle_alpha   90.00
_cell.angle_beta   90.00
_cell.angle_gamma   90.00
#
_symmetry.space_group_name_H-M   'P 1'
#
loop_
_entity.id
_entity.type
_entity.pdbx_description
1 polymer ?
#
loop_
_entity_poly.entity_id
_entity_poly.type
_entity_poly.pdbx_seq_one_letter_code
_entity_poly.pdbx_strand_id
1 'polypeptide(L)'
;RDSVQTGRPGEVDLDEPLRAAEAVAAMGLRHAVLTSVNRDDLEDGGSAIFAETIRRIRDLMPDCDVEVLIPDFKGDEDALETVVDAKPAVLGHNLETVDRLHPDVRPGGRYWRSISFLGAVKRLDPAMLTKTGIILGMGEEEDEIRQAMIDLREAAVDILTLGQYLRPSAMHIPVARWVTPDEFAMWKHVGEREYGFKHVESGPLVRSSYHAKEQAREVEAGGPGTIQKVLEADIPAPAEVRLDLVQLELGRPGRSINGA
;
A
#
# COMPACT_ATOMS: atom_id res chain seq x y z
N ARG A 1 -17.74 9.07 9.98
CA ARG A 1 -17.58 9.09 8.50
C ARG A 1 -17.28 10.51 8.11
N ASP A 2 -16.02 10.82 7.95
CA ASP A 2 -15.65 12.07 7.31
C ASP A 2 -15.97 11.92 5.83
N SER A 3 -16.94 12.70 5.35
CA SER A 3 -17.22 12.80 3.92
C SER A 3 -16.03 13.52 3.28
N VAL A 4 -15.16 12.79 2.62
CA VAL A 4 -14.13 13.38 1.77
C VAL A 4 -14.86 14.20 0.70
N GLN A 5 -14.65 15.50 0.68
CA GLN A 5 -15.15 16.35 -0.41
C GLN A 5 -14.49 15.90 -1.70
N THR A 6 -15.27 15.30 -2.59
CA THR A 6 -14.84 15.03 -3.95
C THR A 6 -14.87 16.33 -4.74
N GLY A 7 -13.77 16.66 -5.40
CA GLY A 7 -13.64 17.88 -6.18
C GLY A 7 -12.24 18.03 -6.75
N ARG A 8 -12.00 19.14 -7.44
CA ARG A 8 -10.68 19.47 -7.91
C ARG A 8 -9.75 19.69 -6.72
N PRO A 9 -8.57 19.01 -6.64
CA PRO A 9 -7.63 19.21 -5.54
C PRO A 9 -7.21 20.68 -5.45
N GLY A 10 -6.89 21.13 -4.22
CA GLY A 10 -6.31 22.44 -3.99
C GLY A 10 -4.85 22.52 -4.44
N GLU A 11 -4.24 23.69 -4.25
CA GLU A 11 -2.81 23.88 -4.48
C GLU A 11 -1.99 22.95 -3.60
N VAL A 12 -0.78 22.61 -4.06
CA VAL A 12 0.15 21.78 -3.30
C VAL A 12 0.61 22.56 -2.05
N ASP A 13 0.50 21.92 -0.90
CA ASP A 13 0.99 22.46 0.36
C ASP A 13 2.44 22.00 0.58
N LEU A 14 3.38 22.89 0.33
CA LEU A 14 4.81 22.61 0.43
C LEU A 14 5.29 22.41 1.90
N ASP A 15 4.49 22.81 2.89
CA ASP A 15 4.79 22.59 4.31
C ASP A 15 4.23 21.25 4.83
N GLU A 16 3.41 20.55 4.04
CA GLU A 16 2.83 19.25 4.41
C GLU A 16 3.89 18.20 4.78
N PRO A 17 5.00 18.03 4.03
CA PRO A 17 6.04 17.08 4.38
C PRO A 17 6.62 17.27 5.78
N LEU A 18 6.86 18.52 6.17
CA LEU A 18 7.36 18.84 7.52
C LEU A 18 6.32 18.51 8.59
N ARG A 19 5.06 18.91 8.40
CA ARG A 19 3.99 18.62 9.37
C ARG A 19 3.71 17.13 9.51
N ALA A 20 3.79 16.36 8.41
CA ALA A 20 3.66 14.91 8.46
C ALA A 20 4.81 14.28 9.27
N ALA A 21 6.04 14.72 9.06
CA ALA A 21 7.20 14.24 9.79
C ALA A 21 7.14 14.60 11.28
N GLU A 22 6.70 15.83 11.63
CA GLU A 22 6.47 16.25 13.02
C GLU A 22 5.37 15.41 13.70
N ALA A 23 4.31 15.06 12.97
CA ALA A 23 3.26 14.18 13.49
C ALA A 23 3.78 12.75 13.76
N VAL A 24 4.57 12.19 12.86
CA VAL A 24 5.24 10.89 13.06
C VAL A 24 6.15 10.92 14.29
N ALA A 25 6.93 11.99 14.44
CA ALA A 25 7.81 12.19 15.59
C ALA A 25 7.02 12.35 16.90
N ALA A 26 5.96 13.15 16.91
CA ALA A 26 5.11 13.35 18.09
C ALA A 26 4.41 12.06 18.54
N MET A 27 4.07 11.16 17.61
CA MET A 27 3.51 9.83 17.90
C MET A 27 4.55 8.80 18.31
N GLY A 28 5.84 9.08 18.13
CA GLY A 28 6.94 8.17 18.46
C GLY A 28 6.92 6.87 17.62
N LEU A 29 6.53 6.95 16.34
CA LEU A 29 6.37 5.79 15.49
C LEU A 29 7.73 5.19 15.11
N ARG A 30 7.78 3.87 15.00
CA ARG A 30 8.94 3.12 14.48
C ARG A 30 8.70 2.58 13.08
N HIS A 31 7.49 2.72 12.57
CA HIS A 31 7.09 2.40 11.21
C HIS A 31 5.91 3.30 10.84
N ALA A 32 6.00 3.97 9.71
CA ALA A 32 4.96 4.85 9.20
C ALA A 32 4.59 4.45 7.77
N VAL A 33 3.29 4.36 7.48
CA VAL A 33 2.78 4.13 6.12
C VAL A 33 2.22 5.43 5.58
N LEU A 34 2.83 5.94 4.51
CA LEU A 34 2.40 7.14 3.82
C LEU A 34 1.55 6.77 2.59
N THR A 35 0.41 7.42 2.46
CA THR A 35 -0.44 7.30 1.27
C THR A 35 -1.09 8.64 0.95
N SER A 36 -1.51 8.84 -0.28
CA SER A 36 -2.24 10.04 -0.70
C SER A 36 -3.36 9.69 -1.66
N VAL A 37 -4.25 10.65 -1.92
CA VAL A 37 -5.13 10.61 -3.09
C VAL A 37 -4.30 10.81 -4.36
N ASN A 38 -4.82 10.33 -5.51
CA ASN A 38 -4.15 10.56 -6.79
C ASN A 38 -4.13 12.08 -7.11
N ARG A 39 -2.99 12.56 -7.54
CA ARG A 39 -2.77 13.96 -7.98
C ARG A 39 -2.46 14.01 -9.48
N ASP A 40 -3.39 13.48 -10.26
CA ASP A 40 -3.33 13.48 -11.72
C ASP A 40 -3.31 14.89 -12.35
N ASP A 41 -3.53 15.90 -11.53
CA ASP A 41 -3.47 17.33 -11.86
C ASP A 41 -2.04 17.91 -11.78
N LEU A 42 -1.10 17.20 -11.13
CA LEU A 42 0.31 17.57 -11.04
C LEU A 42 1.13 16.86 -12.11
N GLU A 43 2.17 17.53 -12.62
CA GLU A 43 3.07 16.93 -13.62
C GLU A 43 3.77 15.70 -13.10
N ASP A 44 4.23 15.75 -11.83
CA ASP A 44 4.93 14.66 -11.15
C ASP A 44 4.01 13.70 -10.39
N GLY A 45 2.68 13.86 -10.48
CA GLY A 45 1.72 13.05 -9.73
C GLY A 45 1.85 13.16 -8.20
N GLY A 46 2.62 14.10 -7.68
CA GLY A 46 2.91 14.30 -6.25
C GLY A 46 4.12 13.54 -5.74
N SER A 47 4.96 12.99 -6.62
CA SER A 47 6.16 12.21 -6.25
C SER A 47 7.16 13.01 -5.41
N ALA A 48 7.35 14.30 -5.71
CA ALA A 48 8.22 15.19 -4.95
C ALA A 48 7.78 15.34 -3.49
N ILE A 49 6.48 15.40 -3.22
CA ILE A 49 5.92 15.48 -1.86
C ILE A 49 6.16 14.17 -1.09
N PHE A 50 5.95 13.02 -1.73
CA PHE A 50 6.31 11.74 -1.12
C PHE A 50 7.79 11.67 -0.76
N ALA A 51 8.67 12.02 -1.72
CA ALA A 51 10.10 11.98 -1.51
C ALA A 51 10.57 12.92 -0.38
N GLU A 52 10.05 14.13 -0.34
CA GLU A 52 10.38 15.10 0.70
C GLU A 52 9.86 14.64 2.07
N THR A 53 8.66 14.07 2.13
CA THR A 53 8.10 13.52 3.37
C THR A 53 8.95 12.38 3.93
N ILE A 54 9.39 11.46 3.07
CA ILE A 54 10.29 10.37 3.47
C ILE A 54 11.59 10.93 4.05
N ARG A 55 12.21 11.92 3.38
CA ARG A 55 13.45 12.55 3.84
C ARG A 55 13.26 13.24 5.18
N ARG A 56 12.17 14.02 5.36
CA ARG A 56 11.87 14.71 6.62
C ARG A 56 11.63 13.75 7.78
N ILE A 57 10.91 12.65 7.56
CA ILE A 57 10.73 11.63 8.59
C ILE A 57 12.07 11.03 8.98
N ARG A 58 12.91 10.68 8.02
CA ARG A 58 14.23 10.12 8.29
C ARG A 58 15.13 11.09 9.06
N ASP A 59 15.08 12.39 8.74
CA ASP A 59 15.87 13.40 9.43
C ASP A 59 15.44 13.56 10.90
N LEU A 60 14.12 13.53 11.18
CA LEU A 60 13.58 13.68 12.54
C LEU A 60 13.58 12.37 13.33
N MET A 61 13.38 11.24 12.66
CA MET A 61 13.20 9.91 13.23
C MET A 61 14.02 8.87 12.46
N PRO A 62 15.36 8.83 12.61
CA PRO A 62 16.22 7.92 11.84
C PRO A 62 15.89 6.41 12.02
N ASP A 63 15.29 6.05 13.15
CA ASP A 63 14.90 4.67 13.49
C ASP A 63 13.47 4.33 13.06
N CYS A 64 12.79 5.22 12.31
CA CYS A 64 11.45 5.00 11.79
C CYS A 64 11.51 4.50 10.34
N ASP A 65 11.07 3.27 10.10
CA ASP A 65 10.89 2.76 8.76
C ASP A 65 9.72 3.46 8.08
N VAL A 66 9.91 3.88 6.84
CA VAL A 66 8.85 4.53 6.05
C VAL A 66 8.42 3.59 4.93
N GLU A 67 7.18 3.15 4.96
CA GLU A 67 6.50 2.50 3.86
C GLU A 67 5.70 3.54 3.09
N VAL A 68 5.67 3.45 1.76
CA VAL A 68 4.82 4.30 0.93
C VAL A 68 3.83 3.45 0.13
N LEU A 69 2.60 3.92 0.01
CA LEU A 69 1.60 3.39 -0.93
C LEU A 69 1.27 4.49 -1.93
N ILE A 70 1.81 4.35 -3.13
CA ILE A 70 1.81 5.39 -4.17
C ILE A 70 0.94 5.01 -5.37
N PRO A 71 0.43 5.99 -6.14
CA PRO A 71 -0.19 5.75 -7.43
C PRO A 71 0.85 5.27 -8.47
N ASP A 72 0.38 4.81 -9.62
CA ASP A 72 1.27 4.39 -10.72
C ASP A 72 1.84 5.57 -11.54
N PHE A 73 1.64 6.80 -11.09
CA PHE A 73 2.05 8.04 -11.76
C PHE A 73 1.77 8.04 -13.28
N LYS A 74 0.69 7.36 -13.73
CA LYS A 74 0.36 7.12 -15.14
C LYS A 74 1.48 6.46 -15.97
N GLY A 75 2.44 5.84 -15.29
CA GLY A 75 3.62 5.19 -15.89
C GLY A 75 4.82 6.12 -16.07
N ASP A 76 4.83 7.27 -15.41
CA ASP A 76 5.97 8.19 -15.40
C ASP A 76 7.12 7.59 -14.56
N GLU A 77 8.21 7.21 -15.25
CA GLU A 77 9.38 6.60 -14.61
C GLU A 77 10.22 7.63 -13.84
N ASP A 78 10.25 8.90 -14.25
CA ASP A 78 10.99 9.97 -13.54
C ASP A 78 10.32 10.28 -12.19
N ALA A 79 9.00 10.27 -12.15
CA ALA A 79 8.24 10.41 -10.93
C ALA A 79 8.46 9.21 -9.97
N LEU A 80 8.53 7.98 -10.52
CA LEU A 80 8.87 6.80 -9.75
C LEU A 80 10.30 6.87 -9.20
N GLU A 81 11.29 7.21 -10.02
CA GLU A 81 12.69 7.36 -9.62
C GLU A 81 12.85 8.35 -8.47
N THR A 82 12.11 9.48 -8.51
CA THR A 82 12.08 10.49 -7.44
C THR A 82 11.72 9.87 -6.07
N VAL A 83 10.75 8.96 -6.03
CA VAL A 83 10.34 8.29 -4.79
C VAL A 83 11.33 7.19 -4.40
N VAL A 84 11.82 6.40 -5.37
CA VAL A 84 12.81 5.34 -5.14
C VAL A 84 14.11 5.93 -4.56
N ASP A 85 14.55 7.09 -5.07
CA ASP A 85 15.74 7.80 -4.58
C ASP A 85 15.59 8.34 -3.17
N ALA A 86 14.36 8.57 -2.70
CA ALA A 86 14.11 8.91 -1.32
C ALA A 86 14.30 7.72 -0.36
N LYS A 87 14.45 6.48 -0.90
CA LYS A 87 14.75 5.25 -0.16
C LYS A 87 13.73 4.93 0.94
N PRO A 88 12.44 4.76 0.62
CA PRO A 88 11.50 4.16 1.55
C PRO A 88 11.94 2.72 1.89
N ALA A 89 11.58 2.22 3.07
CA ALA A 89 11.85 0.82 3.45
C ALA A 89 11.01 -0.16 2.62
N VAL A 90 9.77 0.21 2.30
CA VAL A 90 8.86 -0.56 1.44
C VAL A 90 8.16 0.38 0.47
N LEU A 91 8.13 0.03 -0.81
CA LEU A 91 7.36 0.73 -1.83
C LEU A 91 6.16 -0.14 -2.26
N GLY A 92 4.96 0.37 -1.98
CA GLY A 92 3.69 -0.28 -2.30
C GLY A 92 2.94 0.40 -3.45
N HIS A 93 2.32 -0.40 -4.29
CA HIS A 93 1.30 -0.02 -5.26
C HIS A 93 0.29 -1.15 -5.39
N ASN A 94 -0.98 -0.88 -5.10
CA ASN A 94 -2.01 -1.91 -5.13
C ASN A 94 -2.44 -2.26 -6.56
N LEU A 95 -2.49 -3.56 -6.85
CA LEU A 95 -3.08 -4.10 -8.08
C LEU A 95 -4.61 -4.08 -8.04
N GLU A 96 -5.18 -4.23 -6.85
CA GLU A 96 -6.59 -4.27 -6.46
C GLU A 96 -7.31 -5.55 -6.89
N THR A 97 -7.20 -6.01 -8.12
CA THR A 97 -7.91 -7.18 -8.63
C THR A 97 -7.19 -7.83 -9.82
N VAL A 98 -7.76 -8.92 -10.34
CA VAL A 98 -7.27 -9.66 -11.53
C VAL A 98 -7.53 -8.89 -12.84
N ASP A 99 -6.82 -9.24 -13.91
CA ASP A 99 -6.83 -8.51 -15.19
C ASP A 99 -8.25 -8.33 -15.76
N ARG A 100 -9.06 -9.40 -15.82
CA ARG A 100 -10.43 -9.35 -16.34
C ARG A 100 -11.34 -8.35 -15.63
N LEU A 101 -11.21 -8.24 -14.29
CA LEU A 101 -12.07 -7.36 -13.47
C LEU A 101 -11.52 -5.94 -13.35
N HIS A 102 -10.27 -5.73 -13.74
CA HIS A 102 -9.58 -4.45 -13.53
C HIS A 102 -10.30 -3.23 -14.13
N PRO A 103 -10.88 -3.30 -15.36
CA PRO A 103 -11.61 -2.16 -15.93
C PRO A 103 -12.83 -1.73 -15.12
N ASP A 104 -13.53 -2.69 -14.49
CA ASP A 104 -14.75 -2.44 -13.72
C ASP A 104 -14.47 -2.00 -12.29
N VAL A 105 -13.38 -2.52 -11.69
CA VAL A 105 -12.98 -2.26 -10.30
C VAL A 105 -12.20 -0.96 -10.18
N ARG A 106 -11.30 -0.69 -11.13
CA ARG A 106 -10.42 0.47 -11.14
C ARG A 106 -10.47 1.20 -12.48
N PRO A 107 -11.58 1.89 -12.81
CA PRO A 107 -11.68 2.66 -14.03
C PRO A 107 -10.53 3.69 -14.13
N GLY A 108 -9.80 3.67 -15.23
CA GLY A 108 -8.59 4.51 -15.42
C GLY A 108 -7.28 3.88 -14.97
N GLY A 109 -7.30 2.86 -14.10
CA GLY A 109 -6.15 1.99 -13.85
C GLY A 109 -5.90 1.04 -15.02
N ARG A 110 -4.74 0.42 -15.03
CA ARG A 110 -4.37 -0.60 -16.02
C ARG A 110 -3.59 -1.70 -15.35
N TYR A 111 -4.09 -2.93 -15.39
CA TYR A 111 -3.46 -4.10 -14.78
C TYR A 111 -1.97 -4.19 -15.12
N TRP A 112 -1.66 -4.26 -16.41
CA TRP A 112 -0.28 -4.41 -16.89
C TRP A 112 0.60 -3.19 -16.60
N ARG A 113 0.03 -1.98 -16.49
CA ARG A 113 0.77 -0.81 -16.05
C ARG A 113 1.18 -0.93 -14.58
N SER A 114 0.29 -1.43 -13.72
CA SER A 114 0.59 -1.68 -12.31
C SER A 114 1.68 -2.75 -12.14
N ILE A 115 1.61 -3.86 -12.92
CA ILE A 115 2.65 -4.90 -12.93
C ILE A 115 4.00 -4.31 -13.39
N SER A 116 3.99 -3.59 -14.53
CA SER A 116 5.21 -2.98 -15.10
C SER A 116 5.81 -1.94 -14.16
N PHE A 117 4.97 -1.16 -13.47
CA PHE A 117 5.37 -0.17 -12.49
C PHE A 117 6.10 -0.82 -11.29
N LEU A 118 5.55 -1.88 -10.72
CA LEU A 118 6.21 -2.63 -9.64
C LEU A 118 7.54 -3.24 -10.10
N GLY A 119 7.60 -3.75 -11.34
CA GLY A 119 8.84 -4.24 -11.95
C GLY A 119 9.87 -3.13 -12.19
N ALA A 120 9.41 -1.90 -12.48
CA ALA A 120 10.31 -0.74 -12.65
C ALA A 120 11.02 -0.38 -11.33
N VAL A 121 10.34 -0.50 -10.17
CA VAL A 121 11.00 -0.32 -8.86
C VAL A 121 12.22 -1.23 -8.73
N LYS A 122 12.08 -2.51 -9.12
CA LYS A 122 13.17 -3.49 -9.04
C LYS A 122 14.30 -3.23 -10.04
N ARG A 123 14.00 -2.58 -11.16
CA ARG A 123 15.07 -2.14 -12.10
C ARG A 123 15.85 -0.95 -11.53
N LEU A 124 15.19 -0.02 -10.86
CA LEU A 124 15.81 1.17 -10.25
C LEU A 124 16.58 0.79 -8.97
N ASP A 125 15.97 -0.03 -8.11
CA ASP A 125 16.60 -0.52 -6.88
C ASP A 125 16.24 -1.98 -6.63
N PRO A 126 17.10 -2.95 -6.99
CA PRO A 126 16.84 -4.39 -6.79
C PRO A 126 16.66 -4.78 -5.31
N ALA A 127 17.21 -4.00 -4.37
CA ALA A 127 17.14 -4.28 -2.95
C ALA A 127 15.85 -3.76 -2.30
N MET A 128 15.16 -2.79 -2.92
CA MET A 128 13.95 -2.20 -2.38
C MET A 128 12.84 -3.25 -2.25
N LEU A 129 12.21 -3.31 -1.07
CA LEU A 129 11.06 -4.17 -0.88
C LEU A 129 9.84 -3.59 -1.59
N THR A 130 9.20 -4.43 -2.40
CA THR A 130 7.98 -4.07 -3.12
C THR A 130 6.76 -4.79 -2.55
N LYS A 131 5.64 -4.07 -2.47
CA LYS A 131 4.40 -4.56 -1.90
C LYS A 131 3.20 -4.25 -2.78
N THR A 132 2.25 -5.18 -2.84
CA THR A 132 0.97 -4.98 -3.54
C THR A 132 -0.18 -5.59 -2.76
N GLY A 133 -1.40 -5.21 -3.13
CA GLY A 133 -2.62 -5.75 -2.56
C GLY A 133 -3.62 -6.17 -3.63
N ILE A 134 -4.30 -7.29 -3.40
CA ILE A 134 -5.46 -7.76 -4.15
C ILE A 134 -6.62 -7.91 -3.18
N ILE A 135 -7.81 -7.51 -3.61
CA ILE A 135 -9.04 -7.61 -2.84
C ILE A 135 -9.88 -8.72 -3.47
N LEU A 136 -10.25 -9.74 -2.67
CA LEU A 136 -11.00 -10.91 -3.12
C LEU A 136 -12.49 -10.80 -2.81
N GLY A 137 -13.32 -11.44 -3.61
CA GLY A 137 -14.78 -11.47 -3.45
C GLY A 137 -15.53 -10.59 -4.44
N MET A 138 -14.89 -10.13 -5.51
CA MET A 138 -15.48 -9.33 -6.59
C MET A 138 -15.88 -10.17 -7.82
N GLY A 139 -15.63 -11.49 -7.80
CA GLY A 139 -15.96 -12.42 -8.89
C GLY A 139 -14.75 -12.94 -9.65
N GLU A 140 -13.55 -12.81 -9.05
CA GLU A 140 -12.34 -13.45 -9.55
C GLU A 140 -12.43 -14.97 -9.42
N GLU A 141 -11.88 -15.67 -10.41
CA GLU A 141 -11.75 -17.12 -10.44
C GLU A 141 -10.38 -17.55 -9.87
N GLU A 142 -10.28 -18.80 -9.39
CA GLU A 142 -9.03 -19.31 -8.80
C GLU A 142 -7.83 -19.19 -9.74
N ASP A 143 -8.00 -19.57 -11.01
CA ASP A 143 -6.94 -19.50 -12.00
C ASP A 143 -6.47 -18.07 -12.28
N GLU A 144 -7.37 -17.09 -12.18
CA GLU A 144 -7.05 -15.69 -12.35
C GLU A 144 -6.21 -15.14 -11.17
N ILE A 145 -6.52 -15.58 -9.95
CA ILE A 145 -5.73 -15.23 -8.77
C ILE A 145 -4.32 -15.82 -8.89
N ARG A 146 -4.22 -17.09 -9.32
CA ARG A 146 -2.94 -17.76 -9.57
C ARG A 146 -2.13 -17.04 -10.66
N GLN A 147 -2.78 -16.64 -11.75
CA GLN A 147 -2.11 -15.89 -12.82
C GLN A 147 -1.61 -14.53 -12.31
N ALA A 148 -2.42 -13.81 -11.54
CA ALA A 148 -1.99 -12.54 -10.94
C ALA A 148 -0.78 -12.73 -10.01
N MET A 149 -0.70 -13.82 -9.25
CA MET A 149 0.48 -14.15 -8.44
C MET A 149 1.72 -14.42 -9.31
N ILE A 150 1.56 -15.11 -10.45
CA ILE A 150 2.64 -15.34 -11.41
C ILE A 150 3.14 -14.02 -11.97
N ASP A 151 2.25 -13.18 -12.50
CA ASP A 151 2.59 -11.87 -13.08
C ASP A 151 3.33 -10.98 -12.09
N LEU A 152 2.88 -10.96 -10.83
CA LEU A 152 3.52 -10.23 -9.74
C LEU A 152 4.91 -10.77 -9.41
N ARG A 153 5.09 -12.10 -9.43
CA ARG A 153 6.41 -12.70 -9.18
C ARG A 153 7.37 -12.52 -10.35
N GLU A 154 6.90 -12.47 -11.58
CA GLU A 154 7.71 -12.08 -12.76
C GLU A 154 8.18 -10.62 -12.64
N ALA A 155 7.37 -9.74 -12.04
CA ALA A 155 7.76 -8.39 -11.66
C ALA A 155 8.61 -8.31 -10.38
N ALA A 156 8.98 -9.46 -9.79
CA ALA A 156 9.78 -9.60 -8.57
C ALA A 156 9.17 -8.93 -7.33
N VAL A 157 7.86 -8.86 -7.22
CA VAL A 157 7.16 -8.33 -6.05
C VAL A 157 7.43 -9.20 -4.83
N ASP A 158 7.79 -8.59 -3.69
CA ASP A 158 8.20 -9.29 -2.48
C ASP A 158 7.03 -9.64 -1.55
N ILE A 159 6.09 -8.70 -1.36
CA ILE A 159 5.01 -8.79 -0.36
C ILE A 159 3.66 -8.68 -1.05
N LEU A 160 2.77 -9.63 -0.74
CA LEU A 160 1.39 -9.63 -1.23
C LEU A 160 0.41 -9.54 -0.06
N THR A 161 -0.60 -8.68 -0.16
CA THR A 161 -1.73 -8.65 0.77
C THR A 161 -3.01 -9.09 0.09
N LEU A 162 -3.79 -9.95 0.75
CA LEU A 162 -5.08 -10.43 0.27
C LEU A 162 -6.15 -10.11 1.30
N GLY A 163 -7.16 -9.31 0.93
CA GLY A 163 -8.24 -8.89 1.81
C GLY A 163 -9.62 -9.13 1.22
N GLN A 164 -10.67 -9.18 2.05
CA GLN A 164 -12.06 -9.28 1.57
C GLN A 164 -12.55 -7.94 1.01
N TYR A 165 -13.17 -7.99 -0.15
CA TYR A 165 -13.93 -6.86 -0.68
C TYR A 165 -15.14 -6.53 0.20
N LEU A 166 -15.20 -5.29 0.65
CA LEU A 166 -16.33 -4.73 1.37
C LEU A 166 -16.91 -3.60 0.52
N ARG A 167 -18.12 -3.79 0.00
CA ARG A 167 -18.78 -2.83 -0.88
C ARG A 167 -18.95 -1.47 -0.20
N PRO A 168 -18.29 -0.39 -0.68
CA PRO A 168 -18.35 0.91 0.00
C PRO A 168 -19.71 1.59 -0.10
N SER A 169 -20.40 1.45 -1.23
CA SER A 169 -21.76 2.01 -1.45
C SER A 169 -22.51 1.24 -2.53
N ALA A 170 -23.80 1.52 -2.69
CA ALA A 170 -24.62 0.90 -3.73
C ALA A 170 -24.18 1.18 -5.17
N MET A 171 -23.32 2.21 -5.37
CA MET A 171 -22.76 2.56 -6.69
C MET A 171 -21.58 1.70 -7.08
N HIS A 172 -20.96 0.97 -6.13
CA HIS A 172 -19.85 0.07 -6.39
C HIS A 172 -20.35 -1.32 -6.75
N ILE A 173 -19.49 -2.13 -7.36
CA ILE A 173 -19.84 -3.51 -7.71
C ILE A 173 -20.33 -4.29 -6.47
N PRO A 174 -21.28 -5.20 -6.61
CA PRO A 174 -21.73 -6.02 -5.49
C PRO A 174 -20.63 -6.97 -5.02
N VAL A 175 -20.68 -7.39 -3.75
CA VAL A 175 -19.90 -8.52 -3.26
C VAL A 175 -20.39 -9.76 -3.98
N ALA A 176 -19.53 -10.41 -4.77
CA ALA A 176 -19.87 -11.64 -5.49
C ALA A 176 -19.84 -12.86 -4.56
N ARG A 177 -18.88 -12.90 -3.62
CA ARG A 177 -18.76 -13.96 -2.63
C ARG A 177 -18.02 -13.48 -1.37
N TRP A 178 -18.26 -14.18 -0.28
CA TRP A 178 -17.48 -14.06 0.94
C TRP A 178 -16.43 -15.17 0.97
N VAL A 179 -15.16 -14.76 0.98
CA VAL A 179 -14.03 -15.68 1.03
C VAL A 179 -13.89 -16.21 2.46
N THR A 180 -13.74 -17.51 2.61
CA THR A 180 -13.61 -18.14 3.93
C THR A 180 -12.23 -17.92 4.55
N PRO A 181 -12.09 -17.94 5.89
CA PRO A 181 -10.79 -17.89 6.54
C PRO A 181 -9.84 -19.00 6.06
N ASP A 182 -10.35 -20.21 5.81
CA ASP A 182 -9.54 -21.33 5.32
C ASP A 182 -9.01 -21.07 3.90
N GLU A 183 -9.82 -20.43 3.05
CA GLU A 183 -9.36 -20.03 1.71
C GLU A 183 -8.29 -18.92 1.78
N PHE A 184 -8.44 -17.95 2.67
CA PHE A 184 -7.37 -16.97 2.93
C PHE A 184 -6.09 -17.65 3.41
N ALA A 185 -6.19 -18.62 4.31
CA ALA A 185 -5.03 -19.40 4.77
C ALA A 185 -4.38 -20.21 3.63
N MET A 186 -5.19 -20.80 2.76
CA MET A 186 -4.74 -21.50 1.55
C MET A 186 -3.98 -20.56 0.64
N TRP A 187 -4.50 -19.36 0.34
CA TRP A 187 -3.82 -18.38 -0.51
C TRP A 187 -2.51 -17.88 0.08
N LYS A 188 -2.42 -17.71 1.40
CA LYS A 188 -1.16 -17.42 2.07
C LYS A 188 -0.13 -18.50 1.79
N HIS A 189 -0.51 -19.76 2.01
CA HIS A 189 0.39 -20.91 1.77
C HIS A 189 0.84 -21.00 0.31
N VAL A 190 -0.10 -20.87 -0.63
CA VAL A 190 0.17 -20.90 -2.08
C VAL A 190 1.14 -19.79 -2.47
N GLY A 191 0.88 -18.56 -2.05
CA GLY A 191 1.74 -17.42 -2.37
C GLY A 191 3.17 -17.58 -1.84
N GLU A 192 3.32 -18.00 -0.59
CA GLU A 192 4.65 -18.16 0.04
C GLU A 192 5.40 -19.40 -0.45
N ARG A 193 4.72 -20.55 -0.60
CA ARG A 193 5.37 -21.84 -0.85
C ARG A 193 5.44 -22.23 -2.31
N GLU A 194 4.42 -21.90 -3.11
CA GLU A 194 4.39 -22.27 -4.53
C GLU A 194 4.97 -21.15 -5.40
N TYR A 195 4.62 -19.87 -5.12
CA TYR A 195 5.06 -18.73 -5.92
C TYR A 195 6.27 -17.99 -5.35
N GLY A 196 6.63 -18.21 -4.08
CA GLY A 196 7.85 -17.69 -3.49
C GLY A 196 7.80 -16.18 -3.18
N PHE A 197 6.62 -15.64 -2.81
CA PHE A 197 6.57 -14.35 -2.14
C PHE A 197 7.33 -14.44 -0.82
N LYS A 198 8.06 -13.38 -0.47
CA LYS A 198 8.77 -13.33 0.81
C LYS A 198 7.82 -13.29 2.00
N HIS A 199 6.65 -12.66 1.81
CA HIS A 199 5.56 -12.64 2.77
C HIS A 199 4.21 -12.49 2.08
N VAL A 200 3.18 -13.20 2.58
CA VAL A 200 1.79 -13.01 2.18
C VAL A 200 0.94 -12.78 3.42
N GLU A 201 0.35 -11.60 3.54
CA GLU A 201 -0.65 -11.31 4.55
C GLU A 201 -2.03 -11.55 3.96
N SER A 202 -2.79 -12.48 4.53
CA SER A 202 -4.05 -12.93 3.91
C SER A 202 -5.13 -13.13 4.97
N GLY A 203 -6.26 -12.45 4.82
CA GLY A 203 -7.38 -12.56 5.76
C GLY A 203 -8.51 -11.58 5.48
N PRO A 204 -9.71 -11.82 6.05
CA PRO A 204 -10.90 -11.02 5.74
C PRO A 204 -10.75 -9.52 6.09
N LEU A 205 -9.97 -9.20 7.11
CA LEU A 205 -9.77 -7.82 7.58
C LEU A 205 -8.44 -7.21 7.11
N VAL A 206 -7.63 -7.96 6.35
CA VAL A 206 -6.36 -7.47 5.83
C VAL A 206 -6.59 -6.26 4.91
N ARG A 207 -5.74 -5.27 5.07
CA ARG A 207 -5.60 -4.07 4.23
C ARG A 207 -4.11 -3.85 3.95
N SER A 208 -3.79 -3.01 2.97
CA SER A 208 -2.40 -2.76 2.56
C SER A 208 -1.49 -2.28 3.70
N SER A 209 -2.02 -1.61 4.71
CA SER A 209 -1.27 -1.15 5.90
C SER A 209 -1.37 -2.09 7.11
N TYR A 210 -2.12 -3.20 7.00
CA TYR A 210 -2.31 -4.12 8.11
C TYR A 210 -1.00 -4.85 8.45
N HIS A 211 -0.54 -4.78 9.70
CA HIS A 211 0.71 -5.38 10.18
C HIS A 211 1.95 -5.04 9.32
N ALA A 212 1.98 -3.85 8.71
CA ALA A 212 3.03 -3.44 7.77
C ALA A 212 4.45 -3.58 8.36
N LYS A 213 4.63 -3.21 9.63
CA LYS A 213 5.90 -3.34 10.35
C LYS A 213 6.35 -4.80 10.51
N GLU A 214 5.43 -5.68 10.87
CA GLU A 214 5.70 -7.11 11.05
C GLU A 214 6.08 -7.74 9.72
N GLN A 215 5.35 -7.41 8.64
CA GLN A 215 5.63 -7.89 7.28
C GLN A 215 7.05 -7.52 6.82
N ALA A 216 7.45 -6.27 6.98
CA ALA A 216 8.78 -5.80 6.61
C ALA A 216 9.87 -6.55 7.39
N ARG A 217 9.70 -6.72 8.70
CA ARG A 217 10.65 -7.44 9.56
C ARG A 217 10.77 -8.93 9.26
N GLU A 218 9.68 -9.60 8.94
CA GLU A 218 9.71 -11.02 8.56
C GLU A 218 10.51 -11.22 7.27
N VAL A 219 10.37 -10.30 6.32
CA VAL A 219 11.15 -10.32 5.07
C VAL A 219 12.64 -10.11 5.35
N GLU A 220 13.00 -9.15 6.18
CA GLU A 220 14.40 -8.88 6.58
C GLU A 220 15.03 -10.05 7.34
N ALA A 221 14.25 -10.75 8.15
CA ALA A 221 14.70 -11.94 8.91
C ALA A 221 14.90 -13.20 8.07
N GLY A 222 14.65 -13.16 6.73
CA GLY A 222 14.95 -14.27 5.82
C GLY A 222 13.76 -15.12 5.37
N GLY A 223 12.53 -14.62 5.50
CA GLY A 223 11.32 -15.26 4.94
C GLY A 223 10.75 -16.44 5.73
N PRO A 224 9.81 -17.23 5.18
CA PRO A 224 8.85 -18.08 5.90
C PRO A 224 9.43 -19.34 6.57
N GLY A 225 10.45 -19.18 7.39
CA GLY A 225 11.04 -20.27 8.19
C GLY A 225 10.76 -20.20 9.69
N THR A 226 10.18 -19.10 10.20
CA THR A 226 10.14 -18.82 11.65
C THR A 226 8.73 -18.86 12.25
N ILE A 227 7.68 -19.25 11.49
CA ILE A 227 6.27 -19.14 11.91
C ILE A 227 5.85 -20.20 12.96
N GLN A 228 6.69 -21.16 13.31
CA GLN A 228 6.32 -22.20 14.31
C GLN A 228 6.27 -21.68 15.76
N LYS A 229 6.63 -20.42 16.01
CA LYS A 229 6.66 -19.84 17.38
C LYS A 229 5.56 -18.82 17.68
N VAL A 230 4.78 -18.38 16.71
CA VAL A 230 3.76 -17.32 16.91
C VAL A 230 2.37 -17.89 17.25
N LEU A 231 2.14 -19.19 17.05
CA LEU A 231 0.86 -19.83 17.38
C LEU A 231 0.69 -20.18 18.89
N GLU A 232 1.70 -19.94 19.70
CA GLU A 232 1.65 -20.18 21.17
C GLU A 232 1.70 -18.90 22.02
N ALA A 233 1.74 -17.72 21.42
CA ALA A 233 1.69 -16.46 22.15
C ALA A 233 0.24 -15.94 22.23
N ASP A 234 -0.27 -15.84 23.45
CA ASP A 234 -1.55 -15.28 23.86
C ASP A 234 -2.07 -14.19 22.96
N ILE A 235 -3.31 -14.34 22.48
CA ILE A 235 -4.09 -13.27 21.86
C ILE A 235 -4.33 -12.20 22.93
N PRO A 236 -3.68 -11.05 22.89
CA PRO A 236 -4.03 -9.97 23.81
C PRO A 236 -5.40 -9.44 23.43
N ALA A 237 -6.22 -9.15 24.46
CA ALA A 237 -7.53 -8.55 24.32
C ALA A 237 -7.49 -7.28 23.44
N PRO A 238 -8.60 -6.92 22.76
CA PRO A 238 -8.65 -5.83 21.79
C PRO A 238 -8.54 -4.46 22.45
N ALA A 239 -7.34 -4.08 22.80
CA ALA A 239 -7.01 -2.73 23.25
C ALA A 239 -5.78 -2.24 22.48
N GLU A 240 -5.99 -1.16 21.75
CA GLU A 240 -4.97 -0.37 21.06
C GLU A 240 -4.44 -0.90 19.72
N VAL A 241 -5.31 -1.01 18.71
CA VAL A 241 -4.86 -0.86 17.33
C VAL A 241 -4.56 0.62 17.10
N ARG A 242 -3.33 1.05 17.34
CA ARG A 242 -2.83 2.32 16.81
C ARG A 242 -2.67 2.13 15.30
N LEU A 243 -3.54 2.80 14.55
CA LEU A 243 -3.36 2.93 13.10
C LEU A 243 -2.16 3.85 12.87
N ASP A 244 -1.01 3.30 12.58
CA ASP A 244 0.21 4.03 12.21
C ASP A 244 0.14 4.54 10.76
N LEU A 245 -1.06 4.93 10.33
CA LEU A 245 -1.34 5.44 8.98
C LEU A 245 -1.37 6.96 8.99
N VAL A 246 -0.44 7.59 8.32
CA VAL A 246 -0.48 9.02 7.98
C VAL A 246 -0.91 9.15 6.53
N GLN A 247 -2.09 9.71 6.30
CA GLN A 247 -2.57 10.03 4.96
C GLN A 247 -2.14 11.45 4.61
N LEU A 248 -1.36 11.59 3.56
CA LEU A 248 -1.01 12.88 2.99
C LEU A 248 -2.22 13.48 2.27
N GLU A 249 -2.68 14.63 2.75
CA GLU A 249 -3.76 15.41 2.11
C GLU A 249 -3.14 16.49 1.23
N LEU A 250 -2.68 16.10 0.05
CA LEU A 250 -2.11 17.03 -0.92
C LEU A 250 -3.17 18.06 -1.37
N GLY A 251 -3.20 19.21 -0.70
CA GLY A 251 -3.97 20.39 -1.11
C GLY A 251 -5.36 20.56 -0.49
N ARG A 252 -5.46 20.77 0.81
CA ARG A 252 -6.64 21.40 1.39
C ARG A 252 -6.66 22.90 1.05
N PRO A 253 -7.79 23.48 0.65
CA PRO A 253 -7.88 24.94 0.52
C PRO A 253 -7.65 25.57 1.88
N GLY A 254 -6.69 26.50 1.96
CA GLY A 254 -6.45 27.30 3.14
C GLY A 254 -7.75 27.95 3.64
N ARG A 255 -8.08 27.83 4.91
CA ARG A 255 -9.15 28.64 5.51
C ARG A 255 -8.76 30.10 5.36
N SER A 256 -9.51 30.81 4.54
CA SER A 256 -9.49 32.28 4.52
C SER A 256 -9.88 32.74 5.94
N ILE A 257 -8.91 33.30 6.65
CA ILE A 257 -9.18 34.06 7.87
C ILE A 257 -9.65 35.46 7.41
N ASN A 258 -10.92 35.60 7.14
CA ASN A 258 -11.52 36.92 7.10
C ASN A 258 -11.89 37.29 8.54
N GLY A 259 -10.98 38.03 9.20
CA GLY A 259 -11.29 38.84 10.34
C GLY A 259 -11.82 40.19 9.85
N ALA A 260 -12.97 40.57 10.32
CA ALA A 260 -13.38 41.91 10.73
C ALA A 260 -14.77 41.79 11.36
#